data_cfae3975f7d8e0934fbed7e75eeb99b6
#
_entry.id   cfae3975f7d8e0934fbed7e75eeb99b6
#
_cell.length_a   1.000
_cell.length_b   1.000
_cell.length_c   1.000
_cell.angle_alpha   90.00
_cell.angle_beta   90.00
_cell.angle_gamma   90.00
#
_symmetry.space_group_name_H-M   'P 1'
#
loop_
_entity.id
_entity.type
_entity.pdbx_description
1 polymer ?
#
loop_
_entity_poly.entity_id
_entity_poly.type
_entity_poly.pdbx_seq_one_letter_code
_entity_poly.pdbx_strand_id
1 'polypeptide(L)'
;AILSSNGYFSATYFMSVVTLSNNFIDCLYTMASYYGNFVAIKGINERLIRMIDKKETEKPLLISEDQNKVCFEHVSFGFPNKESIFKDFSFQFDKGKKYAIVGDSGSGKSTLLKLILGYYSIQKGRIISFDKEPVIIRQEEHLFSGTIRENLCLGEKFSEEDLKSAMEFANISDLDLNQFVSEDAGNLSGGQIQRISIARAKLHCHNLLLCDEITSSLDSINTEKIESNIIELTDKTIIYVTHKIHKKMLQEFDDILVLSHGKLVEHGSFEDLLSKKNYFYHLFMNQ
;
A
#
# COMPACT_ATOMS: atom_id res chain seq x y z
N ALA A 1 -61.69 27.69 -2.45
CA ALA A 1 -62.25 29.00 -2.88
C ALA A 1 -63.77 28.95 -3.00
N ILE A 2 -64.37 28.05 -3.79
CA ILE A 2 -65.84 27.95 -4.02
C ILE A 2 -66.62 27.65 -2.73
N LEU A 3 -66.14 26.76 -1.84
CA LEU A 3 -66.75 26.47 -0.55
C LEU A 3 -66.69 27.62 0.47
N SER A 4 -65.63 28.43 0.38
CA SER A 4 -65.48 29.63 1.19
C SER A 4 -66.43 30.75 0.75
N SER A 5 -66.73 30.89 -0.55
CA SER A 5 -67.66 31.86 -1.06
C SER A 5 -69.10 31.58 -0.69
N ASN A 6 -69.46 30.33 -0.38
CA ASN A 6 -70.78 29.91 0.05
C ASN A 6 -70.95 29.90 1.59
N GLY A 7 -69.98 30.47 2.35
CA GLY A 7 -70.06 30.58 3.80
C GLY A 7 -69.85 29.29 4.61
N TYR A 8 -69.54 28.19 3.99
CA TYR A 8 -69.33 26.89 4.68
C TYR A 8 -67.98 26.81 5.44
N PHE A 9 -66.95 27.57 4.99
CA PHE A 9 -65.66 27.66 5.68
C PHE A 9 -65.07 29.08 5.64
N SER A 10 -64.51 29.55 6.75
CA SER A 10 -63.78 30.79 6.76
C SER A 10 -62.42 30.61 6.03
N ALA A 11 -61.94 31.68 5.37
CA ALA A 11 -60.63 31.71 4.72
C ALA A 11 -59.50 31.30 5.67
N THR A 12 -59.60 31.69 6.94
CA THR A 12 -58.67 31.38 8.01
C THR A 12 -58.61 29.89 8.29
N TYR A 13 -59.74 29.19 8.31
CA TYR A 13 -59.80 27.74 8.51
C TYR A 13 -59.14 27.01 7.36
N PHE A 14 -59.38 27.44 6.11
CA PHE A 14 -58.76 26.88 4.92
C PHE A 14 -57.25 27.01 4.96
N MET A 15 -56.74 28.20 5.28
CA MET A 15 -55.30 28.46 5.42
C MET A 15 -54.66 27.60 6.51
N SER A 16 -55.33 27.41 7.64
CA SER A 16 -54.85 26.56 8.72
C SER A 16 -54.71 25.11 8.28
N VAL A 17 -55.69 24.57 7.52
CA VAL A 17 -55.62 23.21 6.99
C VAL A 17 -54.50 23.04 5.99
N VAL A 18 -54.28 24.01 5.09
CA VAL A 18 -53.18 24.00 4.13
C VAL A 18 -51.83 24.00 4.86
N THR A 19 -51.68 24.87 5.87
CA THR A 19 -50.43 24.96 6.66
C THR A 19 -50.15 23.66 7.42
N LEU A 20 -51.17 23.07 8.05
CA LEU A 20 -51.03 21.78 8.72
C LEU A 20 -50.64 20.66 7.74
N SER A 21 -51.23 20.63 6.54
CA SER A 21 -50.89 19.65 5.50
C SER A 21 -49.43 19.79 5.04
N ASN A 22 -48.96 21.03 4.83
CA ASN A 22 -47.58 21.28 4.45
C ASN A 22 -46.60 20.84 5.55
N ASN A 23 -46.87 21.21 6.81
CA ASN A 23 -46.05 20.76 7.94
C ASN A 23 -46.00 19.26 8.08
N PHE A 24 -47.11 18.55 7.82
CA PHE A 24 -47.15 17.12 7.84
C PHE A 24 -46.31 16.48 6.72
N ILE A 25 -46.37 17.07 5.51
CA ILE A 25 -45.57 16.63 4.37
C ILE A 25 -44.08 16.84 4.68
N ASP A 26 -43.71 18.01 5.21
CA ASP A 26 -42.30 18.34 5.58
C ASP A 26 -41.79 17.36 6.65
N CYS A 27 -42.65 17.01 7.61
CA CYS A 27 -42.28 16.00 8.62
C CYS A 27 -41.97 14.65 7.99
N LEU A 28 -42.79 14.20 7.01
CA LEU A 28 -42.55 12.94 6.29
C LEU A 28 -41.23 12.97 5.48
N TYR A 29 -40.94 14.08 4.79
CA TYR A 29 -39.67 14.23 4.08
C TYR A 29 -38.47 14.18 5.04
N THR A 30 -38.59 14.87 6.17
CA THR A 30 -37.55 14.87 7.20
C THR A 30 -37.32 13.48 7.78
N MET A 31 -38.37 12.73 8.07
CA MET A 31 -38.28 11.34 8.52
C MET A 31 -37.60 10.45 7.47
N ALA A 32 -37.96 10.57 6.20
CA ALA A 32 -37.34 9.81 5.12
C ALA A 32 -35.85 10.12 4.99
N SER A 33 -35.45 11.38 5.12
CA SER A 33 -34.05 11.81 5.13
C SER A 33 -33.27 11.23 6.31
N TYR A 34 -33.83 11.29 7.52
CA TYR A 34 -33.19 10.69 8.70
C TYR A 34 -33.05 9.17 8.59
N TYR A 35 -34.05 8.49 8.02
CA TYR A 35 -33.97 7.05 7.77
C TYR A 35 -32.85 6.72 6.78
N GLY A 36 -32.72 7.49 5.70
CA GLY A 36 -31.61 7.33 4.74
C GLY A 36 -30.24 7.50 5.39
N ASN A 37 -30.06 8.53 6.20
CA ASN A 37 -28.84 8.78 6.94
C ASN A 37 -28.55 7.67 7.96
N PHE A 38 -29.56 7.16 8.66
CA PHE A 38 -29.42 6.07 9.61
C PHE A 38 -28.94 4.78 8.92
N VAL A 39 -29.50 4.44 7.76
CA VAL A 39 -29.08 3.27 6.97
C VAL A 39 -27.64 3.42 6.50
N ALA A 40 -27.23 4.62 6.05
CA ALA A 40 -25.84 4.90 5.64
C ALA A 40 -24.88 4.74 6.82
N ILE A 41 -25.21 5.32 7.99
CA ILE A 41 -24.40 5.22 9.22
C ILE A 41 -24.30 3.75 9.68
N LYS A 42 -25.38 2.98 9.61
CA LYS A 42 -25.37 1.56 9.96
C LYS A 42 -24.36 0.78 9.10
N GLY A 43 -24.34 1.03 7.79
CA GLY A 43 -23.36 0.39 6.88
C GLY A 43 -21.91 0.72 7.22
N ILE A 44 -21.63 1.97 7.59
CA ILE A 44 -20.28 2.41 8.03
C ILE A 44 -19.92 1.76 9.37
N ASN A 45 -20.86 1.76 10.32
CA ASN A 45 -20.65 1.18 11.66
C ASN A 45 -20.38 -0.34 11.58
N GLU A 46 -21.12 -1.07 10.75
CA GLU A 46 -20.86 -2.49 10.51
C GLU A 46 -19.46 -2.74 9.91
N ARG A 47 -18.98 -1.85 9.04
CA ARG A 47 -17.61 -1.94 8.51
C ARG A 47 -16.57 -1.63 9.59
N LEU A 48 -16.78 -0.61 10.42
CA LEU A 48 -15.91 -0.28 11.54
C LEU A 48 -15.87 -1.41 12.56
N ILE A 49 -17.02 -1.96 12.95
CA ILE A 49 -17.08 -3.09 13.87
C ILE A 49 -16.33 -4.30 13.30
N ARG A 50 -16.52 -4.62 12.01
CA ARG A 50 -15.74 -5.70 11.36
C ARG A 50 -14.22 -5.42 11.32
N MET A 51 -13.81 -4.16 11.27
CA MET A 51 -12.38 -3.80 11.36
C MET A 51 -11.86 -3.95 12.80
N ILE A 52 -12.66 -3.59 13.80
CA ILE A 52 -12.33 -3.69 15.24
C ILE A 52 -12.43 -5.14 15.73
N ASP A 53 -13.53 -5.84 15.37
CA ASP A 53 -13.76 -7.25 15.70
C ASP A 53 -12.96 -8.24 14.85
N LYS A 54 -12.17 -7.78 13.89
CA LYS A 54 -11.06 -8.62 13.43
C LYS A 54 -10.19 -8.87 14.65
N LYS A 55 -10.66 -9.81 15.52
CA LYS A 55 -9.78 -10.57 16.38
C LYS A 55 -8.54 -10.83 15.57
N GLU A 56 -7.38 -10.60 16.13
CA GLU A 56 -6.11 -11.06 15.60
C GLU A 56 -6.31 -12.53 15.19
N THR A 57 -6.81 -12.71 13.96
CA THR A 57 -6.70 -14.00 13.28
C THR A 57 -5.22 -14.23 13.34
N GLU A 58 -4.81 -15.29 14.01
CA GLU A 58 -3.44 -15.72 14.23
C GLU A 58 -2.60 -15.22 13.09
N LYS A 59 -1.70 -14.27 13.38
CA LYS A 59 -0.89 -13.65 12.34
C LYS A 59 -0.19 -14.83 11.68
N PRO A 60 -0.39 -15.09 10.39
CA PRO A 60 0.23 -16.24 9.73
C PRO A 60 1.75 -16.11 9.69
N LEU A 61 2.24 -14.95 10.09
CA LEU A 61 3.62 -14.58 10.20
C LEU A 61 4.13 -14.96 11.60
N LEU A 62 5.00 -15.94 11.66
CA LEU A 62 5.75 -16.28 12.86
C LEU A 62 6.98 -15.38 12.93
N ILE A 63 7.03 -14.53 13.94
CA ILE A 63 8.20 -13.69 14.18
C ILE A 63 9.19 -14.50 15.01
N SER A 64 10.41 -14.68 14.51
CA SER A 64 11.49 -15.35 15.20
C SER A 64 12.78 -14.53 15.06
N GLU A 65 13.13 -13.81 16.12
CA GLU A 65 14.35 -12.99 16.17
C GLU A 65 15.63 -13.82 16.09
N ASP A 66 15.56 -15.10 16.46
CA ASP A 66 16.68 -16.03 16.37
C ASP A 66 16.99 -16.46 14.92
N GLN A 67 16.11 -16.17 13.96
CA GLN A 67 16.32 -16.51 12.56
C GLN A 67 16.76 -15.28 11.77
N ASN A 68 17.91 -15.37 11.12
CA ASN A 68 18.42 -14.30 10.24
C ASN A 68 17.83 -14.40 8.82
N LYS A 69 16.52 -14.57 8.70
CA LYS A 69 15.86 -14.78 7.41
C LYS A 69 14.37 -14.48 7.42
N VAL A 70 13.81 -14.22 6.23
CA VAL A 70 12.38 -14.35 5.95
C VAL A 70 12.19 -15.64 5.18
N CYS A 71 11.39 -16.57 5.68
CA CYS A 71 11.23 -17.89 5.13
C CYS A 71 9.76 -18.22 4.83
N PHE A 72 9.48 -18.64 3.61
CA PHE A 72 8.22 -19.23 3.17
C PHE A 72 8.39 -20.74 3.13
N GLU A 73 7.59 -21.49 3.87
CA GLU A 73 7.62 -22.94 3.93
C GLU A 73 6.28 -23.51 3.52
N HIS A 74 6.23 -24.13 2.33
CA HIS A 74 5.06 -24.77 1.76
C HIS A 74 3.80 -23.91 1.74
N VAL A 75 3.96 -22.61 1.42
CA VAL A 75 2.89 -21.61 1.51
C VAL A 75 1.91 -21.76 0.36
N SER A 76 0.63 -21.89 0.70
CA SER A 76 -0.47 -21.80 -0.26
C SER A 76 -1.36 -20.62 0.11
N PHE A 77 -1.67 -19.80 -0.90
CA PHE A 77 -2.48 -18.59 -0.73
C PHE A 77 -3.33 -18.32 -1.98
N GLY A 78 -4.56 -17.91 -1.76
CA GLY A 78 -5.47 -17.40 -2.78
C GLY A 78 -6.55 -16.51 -2.16
N PHE A 79 -7.06 -15.56 -2.93
CA PHE A 79 -8.19 -14.75 -2.49
C PHE A 79 -9.49 -15.55 -2.48
N PRO A 80 -10.45 -15.22 -1.60
CA PRO A 80 -11.76 -15.86 -1.59
C PRO A 80 -12.40 -15.83 -2.98
N ASN A 81 -12.94 -16.95 -3.43
CA ASN A 81 -13.60 -17.13 -4.73
C ASN A 81 -12.72 -16.86 -5.96
N LYS A 82 -11.40 -16.90 -5.82
CA LYS A 82 -10.42 -16.81 -6.93
C LYS A 82 -9.50 -18.03 -6.92
N GLU A 83 -8.84 -18.28 -8.05
CA GLU A 83 -7.80 -19.28 -8.10
C GLU A 83 -6.66 -18.98 -7.12
N SER A 84 -6.05 -20.04 -6.61
CA SER A 84 -4.89 -19.92 -5.72
C SER A 84 -3.73 -19.26 -6.45
N ILE A 85 -3.18 -18.19 -5.86
CA ILE A 85 -2.03 -17.47 -6.39
C ILE A 85 -0.75 -18.29 -6.14
N PHE A 86 -0.54 -18.71 -4.89
CA PHE A 86 0.59 -19.57 -4.52
C PHE A 86 0.09 -20.97 -4.18
N LYS A 87 0.77 -21.98 -4.71
CA LYS A 87 0.52 -23.40 -4.43
C LYS A 87 1.85 -24.02 -4.04
N ASP A 88 2.03 -24.28 -2.75
CA ASP A 88 3.24 -24.92 -2.21
C ASP A 88 4.53 -24.09 -2.45
N PHE A 89 4.43 -22.76 -2.27
CA PHE A 89 5.56 -21.85 -2.47
C PHE A 89 6.54 -21.94 -1.30
N SER A 90 7.82 -22.13 -1.60
CA SER A 90 8.90 -22.17 -0.62
C SER A 90 10.07 -21.33 -1.13
N PHE A 91 10.57 -20.41 -0.31
CA PHE A 91 11.77 -19.62 -0.56
C PHE A 91 12.28 -18.98 0.72
N GLN A 92 13.57 -18.66 0.76
CA GLN A 92 14.24 -18.04 1.90
C GLN A 92 14.98 -16.78 1.46
N PHE A 93 14.71 -15.66 2.14
CA PHE A 93 15.43 -14.40 2.03
C PHE A 93 16.35 -14.23 3.24
N ASP A 94 17.65 -14.26 3.03
CA ASP A 94 18.64 -14.11 4.11
C ASP A 94 18.77 -12.65 4.52
N LYS A 95 19.01 -12.40 5.81
CA LYS A 95 19.23 -11.05 6.36
C LYS A 95 20.49 -10.43 5.76
N GLY A 96 20.41 -9.13 5.45
CA GLY A 96 21.52 -8.36 4.89
C GLY A 96 21.73 -8.55 3.39
N LYS A 97 20.93 -9.38 2.72
CA LYS A 97 20.98 -9.56 1.25
C LYS A 97 19.91 -8.75 0.53
N LYS A 98 20.16 -8.51 -0.75
CA LYS A 98 19.30 -7.77 -1.67
C LYS A 98 18.71 -8.72 -2.71
N TYR A 99 17.41 -8.73 -2.81
CA TYR A 99 16.64 -9.60 -3.70
C TYR A 99 15.82 -8.77 -4.66
N ALA A 100 15.91 -9.08 -5.96
CA ALA A 100 14.96 -8.57 -6.94
C ALA A 100 13.89 -9.63 -7.24
N ILE A 101 12.65 -9.20 -7.40
CA ILE A 101 11.55 -10.08 -7.83
C ILE A 101 11.01 -9.53 -9.15
N VAL A 102 11.15 -10.34 -10.20
CA VAL A 102 10.72 -10.01 -11.55
C VAL A 102 9.70 -11.04 -12.06
N GLY A 103 8.99 -10.72 -13.13
CA GLY A 103 8.01 -11.61 -13.74
C GLY A 103 6.80 -10.87 -14.27
N ASP A 104 5.90 -11.59 -14.93
CA ASP A 104 4.72 -11.00 -15.58
C ASP A 104 3.78 -10.28 -14.60
N SER A 105 2.96 -9.39 -15.16
CA SER A 105 1.87 -8.79 -14.40
C SER A 105 0.93 -9.88 -13.88
N GLY A 106 0.53 -9.78 -12.60
CA GLY A 106 -0.33 -10.80 -11.97
C GLY A 106 0.39 -12.08 -11.53
N SER A 107 1.72 -12.19 -11.64
CA SER A 107 2.46 -13.38 -11.20
C SER A 107 2.50 -13.57 -9.67
N GLY A 108 2.04 -12.60 -8.89
CA GLY A 108 1.99 -12.68 -7.42
C GLY A 108 3.06 -11.86 -6.68
N LYS A 109 3.89 -11.06 -7.36
CA LYS A 109 5.00 -10.28 -6.76
C LYS A 109 4.56 -9.42 -5.59
N SER A 110 3.64 -8.49 -5.81
CA SER A 110 3.11 -7.61 -4.74
C SER A 110 2.33 -8.38 -3.67
N THR A 111 1.75 -9.53 -4.03
CA THR A 111 1.10 -10.41 -3.06
C THR A 111 2.12 -11.03 -2.11
N LEU A 112 3.30 -11.41 -2.61
CA LEU A 112 4.40 -11.94 -1.80
C LEU A 112 4.82 -10.92 -0.73
N LEU A 113 5.01 -9.64 -1.12
CA LEU A 113 5.34 -8.57 -0.16
C LEU A 113 4.24 -8.39 0.89
N LYS A 114 2.98 -8.42 0.48
CA LYS A 114 1.83 -8.28 1.40
C LYS A 114 1.71 -9.47 2.37
N LEU A 115 2.15 -10.66 1.97
CA LEU A 115 2.25 -11.82 2.86
C LEU A 115 3.37 -11.65 3.88
N ILE A 116 4.53 -11.09 3.51
CA ILE A 116 5.62 -10.74 4.45
C ILE A 116 5.14 -9.71 5.49
N LEU A 117 4.30 -8.76 5.09
CA LEU A 117 3.70 -7.77 5.98
C LEU A 117 2.58 -8.34 6.88
N GLY A 118 2.19 -9.59 6.68
CA GLY A 118 1.07 -10.20 7.41
C GLY A 118 -0.30 -9.61 7.08
N TYR A 119 -0.46 -8.94 5.93
CA TYR A 119 -1.76 -8.36 5.53
C TYR A 119 -2.80 -9.42 5.17
N TYR A 120 -2.36 -10.61 4.82
CA TYR A 120 -3.22 -11.72 4.43
C TYR A 120 -2.87 -12.98 5.21
N SER A 121 -3.90 -13.73 5.60
CA SER A 121 -3.74 -15.05 6.20
C SER A 121 -3.53 -16.10 5.13
N ILE A 122 -2.52 -16.94 5.30
CA ILE A 122 -2.22 -18.06 4.39
C ILE A 122 -3.19 -19.21 4.62
N GLN A 123 -3.39 -20.04 3.60
CA GLN A 123 -4.26 -21.23 3.68
C GLN A 123 -3.51 -22.47 4.19
N LYS A 124 -2.22 -22.59 3.84
CA LYS A 124 -1.33 -23.69 4.25
C LYS A 124 0.10 -23.19 4.35
N GLY A 125 0.92 -23.91 5.10
CA GLY A 125 2.33 -23.62 5.30
C GLY A 125 2.58 -22.64 6.45
N ARG A 126 3.74 -22.00 6.45
CA ARG A 126 4.10 -20.96 7.42
C ARG A 126 5.03 -19.92 6.80
N ILE A 127 5.01 -18.72 7.34
CA ILE A 127 5.93 -17.64 7.00
C ILE A 127 6.62 -17.23 8.30
N ILE A 128 7.93 -17.17 8.29
CA ILE A 128 8.76 -16.77 9.42
C ILE A 128 9.50 -15.52 9.01
N SER A 129 9.55 -14.49 9.87
CA SER A 129 10.31 -13.27 9.63
C SER A 129 11.18 -12.93 10.82
N PHE A 130 12.41 -12.47 10.55
CA PHE A 130 13.31 -11.92 11.56
C PHE A 130 12.94 -10.49 11.97
N ASP A 131 12.16 -9.80 11.14
CA ASP A 131 11.75 -8.41 11.37
C ASP A 131 10.27 -8.35 11.75
N LYS A 132 9.98 -7.65 12.84
CA LYS A 132 8.62 -7.44 13.34
C LYS A 132 7.88 -6.34 12.60
N GLU A 133 8.64 -5.36 12.12
CA GLU A 133 8.14 -4.12 11.55
C GLU A 133 8.81 -3.82 10.22
N PRO A 134 8.64 -4.69 9.20
CA PRO A 134 9.19 -4.42 7.89
C PRO A 134 8.53 -3.18 7.28
N VAL A 135 9.35 -2.35 6.65
CA VAL A 135 8.86 -1.15 5.98
C VAL A 135 8.62 -1.43 4.51
N ILE A 136 7.51 -0.96 3.97
CA ILE A 136 7.20 -1.05 2.55
C ILE A 136 7.06 0.31 1.90
N ILE A 137 7.67 0.48 0.73
CA ILE A 137 7.37 1.55 -0.22
C ILE A 137 6.49 0.94 -1.30
N ARG A 138 5.32 1.55 -1.54
CA ARG A 138 4.30 1.04 -2.46
C ARG A 138 4.37 1.75 -3.81
N GLN A 139 3.76 1.16 -4.80
CA GLN A 139 3.56 1.77 -6.12
C GLN A 139 2.68 3.03 -6.04
N GLU A 140 1.58 2.94 -5.28
CA GLU A 140 0.71 4.08 -4.97
C GLU A 140 0.89 4.47 -3.51
N GLU A 141 1.39 5.67 -3.28
CA GLU A 141 1.66 6.19 -1.95
C GLU A 141 0.70 7.31 -1.60
N HIS A 142 0.42 7.42 -0.31
CA HIS A 142 -0.46 8.44 0.24
C HIS A 142 0.24 9.27 1.30
N LEU A 143 0.01 10.57 1.24
CA LEU A 143 0.37 11.51 2.29
C LEU A 143 -0.90 11.98 2.98
N PHE A 144 -0.80 12.27 4.27
CA PHE A 144 -1.89 12.86 5.01
C PHE A 144 -1.74 14.39 5.06
N SER A 145 -2.85 15.07 5.31
CA SER A 145 -2.87 16.52 5.50
C SER A 145 -2.01 16.92 6.70
N GLY A 146 -1.05 17.80 6.47
CA GLY A 146 -0.04 18.20 7.45
C GLY A 146 1.23 18.67 6.77
N THR A 147 2.28 18.97 7.51
CA THR A 147 3.58 19.36 6.94
C THR A 147 4.32 18.17 6.35
N ILE A 148 5.30 18.44 5.47
CA ILE A 148 6.21 17.38 4.98
C ILE A 148 6.93 16.73 6.17
N ARG A 149 7.37 17.51 7.16
CA ARG A 149 7.97 17.00 8.41
C ARG A 149 7.06 15.99 9.11
N GLU A 150 5.78 16.32 9.31
CA GLU A 150 4.83 15.41 9.94
C GLU A 150 4.64 14.13 9.14
N ASN A 151 4.57 14.25 7.81
CA ASN A 151 4.50 13.11 6.90
C ASN A 151 5.74 12.22 6.93
N LEU A 152 6.93 12.78 7.14
CA LEU A 152 8.17 12.02 7.29
C LEU A 152 8.25 11.35 8.65
N CYS A 153 7.92 12.09 9.72
CA CYS A 153 8.14 11.63 11.10
C CYS A 153 7.08 10.65 11.61
N LEU A 154 5.85 10.69 11.10
CA LEU A 154 4.72 9.86 11.59
C LEU A 154 4.52 9.90 13.12
N GLY A 155 4.80 11.05 13.75
CA GLY A 155 4.72 11.23 15.20
C GLY A 155 5.97 10.82 15.99
N GLU A 156 6.96 10.22 15.35
CA GLU A 156 8.26 9.93 15.95
C GLU A 156 9.19 11.16 15.94
N LYS A 157 10.26 11.11 16.72
CA LYS A 157 11.24 12.19 16.80
C LYS A 157 12.52 11.77 16.09
N PHE A 158 12.89 12.54 15.08
CA PHE A 158 14.17 12.42 14.36
C PHE A 158 15.00 13.69 14.51
N SER A 159 16.32 13.57 14.43
CA SER A 159 17.20 14.72 14.38
C SER A 159 17.08 15.47 13.05
N GLU A 160 17.47 16.76 13.03
CA GLU A 160 17.51 17.52 11.76
C GLU A 160 18.49 16.89 10.75
N GLU A 161 19.53 16.25 11.24
CA GLU A 161 20.50 15.52 10.40
C GLU A 161 19.89 14.30 9.76
N ASP A 162 19.09 13.50 10.51
CA ASP A 162 18.38 12.34 9.97
C ASP A 162 17.37 12.75 8.90
N LEU A 163 16.59 13.81 9.18
CA LEU A 163 15.62 14.34 8.23
C LEU A 163 16.30 14.82 6.94
N LYS A 164 17.40 15.56 7.07
CA LYS A 164 18.17 16.02 5.92
C LYS A 164 18.75 14.84 5.12
N SER A 165 19.35 13.86 5.79
CA SER A 165 19.86 12.65 5.16
C SER A 165 18.80 11.88 4.40
N ALA A 166 17.58 11.76 4.99
CA ALA A 166 16.46 11.09 4.34
C ALA A 166 15.97 11.87 3.11
N MET A 167 15.93 13.20 3.17
CA MET A 167 15.55 14.03 2.04
C MET A 167 16.58 13.97 0.91
N GLU A 168 17.86 13.96 1.23
CA GLU A 168 18.97 13.78 0.25
C GLU A 168 18.86 12.39 -0.41
N PHE A 169 18.64 11.34 0.39
CA PHE A 169 18.45 9.97 -0.08
C PHE A 169 17.30 9.87 -1.10
N ALA A 170 16.19 10.55 -0.84
CA ALA A 170 15.03 10.55 -1.72
C ALA A 170 15.06 11.63 -2.83
N ASN A 171 16.15 12.41 -2.90
CA ASN A 171 16.31 13.52 -3.86
C ASN A 171 15.20 14.57 -3.80
N ILE A 172 14.86 15.02 -2.57
CA ILE A 172 13.84 16.05 -2.29
C ILE A 172 14.39 17.17 -1.40
N SER A 173 15.69 17.42 -1.40
CA SER A 173 16.33 18.47 -0.59
C SER A 173 15.87 19.89 -0.93
N ASP A 174 15.18 20.06 -2.05
CA ASP A 174 14.58 21.30 -2.53
C ASP A 174 13.22 21.61 -1.87
N LEU A 175 12.59 20.64 -1.20
CA LEU A 175 11.33 20.82 -0.52
C LEU A 175 11.53 21.37 0.91
N ASP A 176 10.66 22.30 1.31
CA ASP A 176 10.63 22.80 2.69
C ASP A 176 9.89 21.81 3.60
N LEU A 177 10.55 21.38 4.69
CA LEU A 177 9.95 20.51 5.70
C LEU A 177 8.68 21.08 6.32
N ASN A 178 8.54 22.41 6.35
CA ASN A 178 7.34 23.09 6.87
C ASN A 178 6.26 23.31 5.80
N GLN A 179 6.52 22.96 4.54
CA GLN A 179 5.53 23.02 3.49
C GLN A 179 4.33 22.15 3.85
N PHE A 180 3.13 22.71 3.78
CA PHE A 180 1.89 22.02 4.08
C PHE A 180 1.46 21.16 2.89
N VAL A 181 1.13 19.91 3.16
CA VAL A 181 0.53 18.96 2.23
C VAL A 181 -0.98 19.04 2.42
N SER A 182 -1.70 19.38 1.34
CA SER A 182 -3.17 19.46 1.36
C SER A 182 -3.82 18.08 1.46
N GLU A 183 -5.09 18.06 1.74
CA GLU A 183 -5.92 16.87 1.64
C GLU A 183 -5.78 16.29 0.22
N ASP A 184 -5.62 14.99 0.10
CA ASP A 184 -5.30 14.26 -1.14
C ASP A 184 -3.95 14.65 -1.80
N ALA A 185 -3.09 15.39 -1.10
CA ALA A 185 -1.78 15.83 -1.58
C ALA A 185 -1.81 16.55 -2.96
N GLY A 186 -2.93 17.20 -3.29
CA GLY A 186 -3.17 17.83 -4.61
C GLY A 186 -2.22 18.98 -4.97
N ASN A 187 -1.43 19.46 -4.01
CA ASN A 187 -0.39 20.47 -4.20
C ASN A 187 1.01 19.89 -4.48
N LEU A 188 1.14 18.56 -4.59
CA LEU A 188 2.39 17.86 -4.92
C LEU A 188 2.23 17.03 -6.19
N SER A 189 3.31 16.87 -6.94
CA SER A 189 3.34 15.93 -8.06
C SER A 189 3.41 14.49 -7.57
N GLY A 190 2.95 13.52 -8.37
CA GLY A 190 3.06 12.09 -8.04
C GLY A 190 4.49 11.66 -7.74
N GLY A 191 5.47 12.20 -8.47
CA GLY A 191 6.89 11.94 -8.20
C GLY A 191 7.38 12.54 -6.88
N GLN A 192 6.85 13.69 -6.43
CA GLN A 192 7.17 14.25 -5.12
C GLN A 192 6.57 13.40 -4.00
N ILE A 193 5.31 12.97 -4.14
CA ILE A 193 4.64 12.06 -3.18
C ILE A 193 5.46 10.78 -3.02
N GLN A 194 5.86 10.17 -4.13
CA GLN A 194 6.68 8.95 -4.12
C GLN A 194 8.01 9.16 -3.42
N ARG A 195 8.71 10.25 -3.72
CA ARG A 195 10.01 10.56 -3.09
C ARG A 195 9.88 10.90 -1.60
N ILE A 196 8.83 11.59 -1.16
CA ILE A 196 8.55 11.79 0.27
C ILE A 196 8.35 10.44 0.97
N SER A 197 7.64 9.50 0.34
CA SER A 197 7.43 8.15 0.89
C SER A 197 8.73 7.34 0.96
N ILE A 198 9.64 7.52 0.01
CA ILE A 198 10.98 6.93 0.04
C ILE A 198 11.81 7.51 1.20
N ALA A 199 11.77 8.84 1.40
CA ALA A 199 12.44 9.49 2.55
C ALA A 199 11.88 8.98 3.89
N ARG A 200 10.55 8.84 3.98
CA ARG A 200 9.87 8.24 5.14
C ARG A 200 10.38 6.82 5.39
N ALA A 201 10.42 5.99 4.37
CA ALA A 201 10.90 4.62 4.49
C ALA A 201 12.36 4.55 4.95
N LYS A 202 13.23 5.47 4.50
CA LYS A 202 14.62 5.57 4.97
C LYS A 202 14.71 5.84 6.46
N LEU A 203 13.82 6.70 7.01
CA LEU A 203 13.80 7.04 8.45
C LEU A 203 13.34 5.86 9.31
N HIS A 204 12.29 5.16 8.89
CA HIS A 204 11.61 4.14 9.70
C HIS A 204 12.11 2.70 9.44
N CYS A 205 12.90 2.46 8.38
CA CYS A 205 13.40 1.12 8.08
C CYS A 205 14.56 0.74 8.99
N HIS A 206 14.35 -0.25 9.85
CA HIS A 206 15.39 -0.78 10.72
C HIS A 206 16.17 -1.92 10.07
N ASN A 207 15.52 -2.93 9.52
CA ASN A 207 16.19 -4.13 9.01
C ASN A 207 15.70 -4.59 7.62
N LEU A 208 14.39 -4.56 7.36
CA LEU A 208 13.80 -5.12 6.14
C LEU A 208 13.03 -4.05 5.38
N LEU A 209 13.51 -3.74 4.17
CA LEU A 209 12.87 -2.82 3.24
C LEU A 209 12.22 -3.61 2.10
N LEU A 210 10.94 -3.39 1.91
CA LEU A 210 10.16 -3.93 0.81
C LEU A 210 9.85 -2.81 -0.19
N CYS A 211 10.12 -3.03 -1.47
CA CYS A 211 9.88 -2.06 -2.53
C CYS A 211 8.94 -2.66 -3.58
N ASP A 212 7.76 -2.06 -3.78
CA ASP A 212 6.77 -2.51 -4.74
C ASP A 212 6.64 -1.49 -5.89
N GLU A 213 7.42 -1.69 -6.97
CA GLU A 213 7.41 -0.86 -8.20
C GLU A 213 7.59 0.65 -7.95
N ILE A 214 8.49 0.99 -7.08
CA ILE A 214 8.65 2.33 -6.48
C ILE A 214 9.10 3.44 -7.44
N THR A 215 9.52 3.09 -8.65
CA THR A 215 10.02 4.04 -9.66
C THR A 215 9.05 4.27 -10.82
N SER A 216 7.83 3.73 -10.73
CA SER A 216 6.83 3.82 -11.80
C SER A 216 6.38 5.25 -12.11
N SER A 217 6.35 6.12 -11.10
CA SER A 217 5.91 7.53 -11.18
C SER A 217 7.07 8.52 -11.35
N LEU A 218 8.32 8.04 -11.47
CA LEU A 218 9.52 8.86 -11.53
C LEU A 218 10.05 8.97 -12.97
N ASP A 219 10.67 10.11 -13.26
CA ASP A 219 11.48 10.26 -14.47
C ASP A 219 12.77 9.43 -14.38
N SER A 220 13.47 9.28 -15.50
CA SER A 220 14.65 8.40 -15.59
C SER A 220 15.80 8.84 -14.67
N ILE A 221 16.03 10.14 -14.52
CA ILE A 221 17.14 10.68 -13.69
C ILE A 221 16.87 10.38 -12.21
N ASN A 222 15.67 10.66 -11.74
CA ASN A 222 15.28 10.36 -10.36
C ASN A 222 15.23 8.86 -10.11
N THR A 223 14.79 8.06 -11.09
CA THR A 223 14.79 6.60 -11.02
C THR A 223 16.20 6.07 -10.75
N GLU A 224 17.18 6.39 -11.58
CA GLU A 224 18.56 5.89 -11.44
C GLU A 224 19.17 6.27 -10.09
N LYS A 225 18.95 7.52 -9.65
CA LYS A 225 19.51 8.01 -8.38
C LYS A 225 18.90 7.29 -7.18
N ILE A 226 17.59 7.11 -7.16
CA ILE A 226 16.88 6.43 -6.07
C ILE A 226 17.24 4.95 -6.03
N GLU A 227 17.26 4.28 -7.18
CA GLU A 227 17.68 2.88 -7.29
C GLU A 227 19.11 2.68 -6.76
N SER A 228 20.06 3.56 -7.15
CA SER A 228 21.41 3.53 -6.62
C SER A 228 21.45 3.70 -5.10
N ASN A 229 20.74 4.71 -4.58
CA ASN A 229 20.71 4.97 -3.14
C ASN A 229 20.13 3.79 -2.34
N ILE A 230 19.09 3.11 -2.86
CA ILE A 230 18.52 1.93 -2.21
C ILE A 230 19.51 0.77 -2.22
N ILE A 231 20.19 0.55 -3.34
CA ILE A 231 21.19 -0.50 -3.46
C ILE A 231 22.40 -0.24 -2.54
N GLU A 232 22.76 1.01 -2.29
CA GLU A 232 23.84 1.39 -1.38
C GLU A 232 23.54 1.14 0.10
N LEU A 233 22.30 0.80 0.48
CA LEU A 233 21.96 0.39 1.84
C LEU A 233 22.58 -0.98 2.16
N THR A 234 23.74 -0.98 2.83
CA THR A 234 24.52 -2.21 3.09
C THR A 234 24.06 -2.99 4.31
N ASP A 235 23.39 -2.34 5.24
CA ASP A 235 22.97 -2.90 6.53
C ASP A 235 21.51 -3.38 6.55
N LYS A 236 20.82 -3.35 5.40
CA LYS A 236 19.41 -3.71 5.26
C LYS A 236 19.23 -4.94 4.37
N THR A 237 18.20 -5.70 4.66
CA THR A 237 17.64 -6.67 3.72
C THR A 237 16.67 -5.94 2.81
N ILE A 238 16.81 -6.11 1.50
CA ILE A 238 15.98 -5.42 0.52
C ILE A 238 15.28 -6.46 -0.35
N ILE A 239 13.96 -6.35 -0.47
CA ILE A 239 13.17 -7.15 -1.41
C ILE A 239 12.48 -6.17 -2.36
N TYR A 240 12.94 -6.15 -3.59
CA TYR A 240 12.58 -5.16 -4.60
C TYR A 240 11.78 -5.79 -5.73
N VAL A 241 10.52 -5.43 -5.86
CA VAL A 241 9.67 -5.83 -6.98
C VAL A 241 9.77 -4.81 -8.10
N THR A 242 10.05 -5.27 -9.31
CA THR A 242 10.10 -4.42 -10.50
C THR A 242 9.57 -5.12 -11.73
N HIS A 243 8.96 -4.34 -12.63
CA HIS A 243 8.66 -4.73 -13.99
C HIS A 243 9.74 -4.28 -14.97
N LYS A 244 10.54 -3.26 -14.60
CA LYS A 244 11.61 -2.72 -15.44
C LYS A 244 12.88 -3.49 -15.16
N ILE A 245 13.42 -4.13 -16.19
CA ILE A 245 14.62 -4.95 -16.08
C ILE A 245 15.84 -4.13 -16.53
N HIS A 246 16.30 -3.23 -15.67
CA HIS A 246 17.52 -2.46 -15.94
C HIS A 246 18.74 -3.28 -15.57
N LYS A 247 19.57 -3.63 -16.58
CA LYS A 247 20.78 -4.47 -16.40
C LYS A 247 21.64 -3.99 -15.25
N LYS A 248 22.00 -2.69 -15.24
CA LYS A 248 22.90 -2.09 -14.25
C LYS A 248 22.40 -2.27 -12.82
N MET A 249 21.11 -2.12 -12.63
CA MET A 249 20.48 -2.28 -11.32
C MET A 249 20.42 -3.76 -10.89
N LEU A 250 20.00 -4.65 -11.79
CA LEU A 250 19.82 -6.07 -11.45
C LEU A 250 21.13 -6.79 -11.16
N GLN A 251 22.26 -6.30 -11.68
CA GLN A 251 23.59 -6.84 -11.38
C GLN A 251 24.03 -6.61 -9.92
N GLU A 252 23.41 -5.65 -9.22
CA GLU A 252 23.71 -5.31 -7.83
C GLU A 252 22.91 -6.12 -6.80
N PHE A 253 21.97 -6.95 -7.25
CA PHE A 253 21.22 -7.85 -6.37
C PHE A 253 21.93 -9.17 -6.17
N ASP A 254 21.92 -9.68 -4.93
CA ASP A 254 22.50 -10.98 -4.57
C ASP A 254 21.77 -12.14 -5.23
N ASP A 255 20.44 -12.03 -5.37
CA ASP A 255 19.62 -13.05 -6.00
C ASP A 255 18.40 -12.40 -6.69
N ILE A 256 18.03 -12.90 -7.85
CA ILE A 256 16.88 -12.47 -8.63
C ILE A 256 15.88 -13.62 -8.69
N LEU A 257 14.67 -13.39 -8.20
CA LEU A 257 13.58 -14.34 -8.24
C LEU A 257 12.68 -14.05 -9.44
N VAL A 258 12.46 -15.05 -10.26
CA VAL A 258 11.59 -14.98 -11.43
C VAL A 258 10.29 -15.69 -11.12
N LEU A 259 9.20 -14.92 -11.00
CA LEU A 259 7.87 -15.43 -10.70
C LEU A 259 7.01 -15.51 -11.96
N SER A 260 6.38 -16.65 -12.18
CA SER A 260 5.36 -16.83 -13.22
C SER A 260 4.20 -17.66 -12.67
N HIS A 261 2.97 -17.12 -12.81
CA HIS A 261 1.75 -17.79 -12.34
C HIS A 261 1.83 -18.31 -10.89
N GLY A 262 2.40 -17.51 -9.99
CA GLY A 262 2.55 -17.86 -8.56
C GLY A 262 3.60 -18.93 -8.25
N LYS A 263 4.44 -19.24 -9.21
CA LYS A 263 5.56 -20.20 -9.02
C LYS A 263 6.88 -19.48 -9.19
N LEU A 264 7.86 -19.86 -8.38
CA LEU A 264 9.25 -19.53 -8.60
C LEU A 264 9.77 -20.41 -9.75
N VAL A 265 9.98 -19.82 -10.92
CA VAL A 265 10.44 -20.57 -12.11
C VAL A 265 11.95 -20.60 -12.22
N GLU A 266 12.62 -19.53 -11.81
CA GLU A 266 14.07 -19.41 -11.79
C GLU A 266 14.49 -18.51 -10.64
N HIS A 267 15.70 -18.71 -10.12
CA HIS A 267 16.40 -17.74 -9.30
C HIS A 267 17.92 -17.90 -9.46
N GLY A 268 18.65 -16.86 -9.13
CA GLY A 268 20.11 -16.79 -9.23
C GLY A 268 20.63 -15.39 -9.47
N SER A 269 21.95 -15.24 -9.62
CA SER A 269 22.57 -13.99 -10.01
C SER A 269 22.13 -13.56 -11.43
N PHE A 270 22.29 -12.28 -11.75
CA PHE A 270 21.95 -11.77 -13.08
C PHE A 270 22.67 -12.53 -14.19
N GLU A 271 23.99 -12.77 -14.04
CA GLU A 271 24.80 -13.49 -15.00
C GLU A 271 24.39 -14.96 -15.15
N ASP A 272 24.08 -15.63 -14.06
CA ASP A 272 23.62 -17.03 -14.08
C ASP A 272 22.31 -17.17 -14.85
N LEU A 273 21.34 -16.31 -14.54
CA LEU A 273 20.04 -16.32 -15.20
C LEU A 273 20.14 -15.99 -16.69
N LEU A 274 20.99 -15.01 -17.04
CA LEU A 274 21.20 -14.64 -18.43
C LEU A 274 21.87 -15.77 -19.23
N SER A 275 22.82 -16.49 -18.61
CA SER A 275 23.56 -17.59 -19.24
C SER A 275 22.67 -18.79 -19.55
N LYS A 276 21.69 -19.08 -18.70
CA LYS A 276 20.76 -20.21 -18.84
C LYS A 276 19.82 -20.06 -20.04
N LYS A 277 19.62 -18.86 -20.57
CA LYS A 277 18.72 -18.53 -21.69
C LYS A 277 17.30 -19.07 -21.55
N ASN A 278 16.80 -19.14 -20.33
CA ASN A 278 15.45 -19.59 -19.98
C ASN A 278 14.45 -18.43 -19.88
N TYR A 279 13.49 -18.49 -18.97
CA TYR A 279 12.40 -17.54 -18.83
C TYR A 279 12.89 -16.10 -18.55
N PHE A 280 13.88 -15.94 -17.65
CA PHE A 280 14.49 -14.64 -17.35
C PHE A 280 15.11 -13.99 -18.60
N TYR A 281 15.85 -14.76 -19.38
CA TYR A 281 16.48 -14.27 -20.62
C TYR A 281 15.43 -13.71 -21.60
N HIS A 282 14.31 -14.42 -21.77
CA HIS A 282 13.23 -13.95 -22.63
C HIS A 282 12.54 -12.70 -22.10
N LEU A 283 12.33 -12.60 -20.77
CA LEU A 283 11.82 -11.37 -20.14
C LEU A 283 12.76 -10.19 -20.37
N PHE A 284 14.06 -10.41 -20.24
CA PHE A 284 15.10 -9.40 -20.42
C PHE A 284 15.22 -8.92 -21.87
N MET A 285 15.14 -9.81 -22.84
CA MET A 285 15.30 -9.46 -24.26
C MET A 285 14.04 -8.85 -24.89
N ASN A 286 12.88 -8.98 -24.27
CA ASN A 286 11.61 -8.46 -24.78
C ASN A 286 11.21 -7.12 -24.17
N GLN A 287 12.07 -6.50 -23.37
CA GLN A 287 11.92 -5.13 -22.83
C GLN A 287 12.81 -4.15 -23.60
#